data_6b8de8a3a68b89c1e667a782ed348c31
#
_entry.id   6b8de8a3a68b89c1e667a782ed348c31
#
_cell.length_a   1.000
_cell.length_b   1.000
_cell.length_c   1.000
_cell.angle_alpha   90.00
_cell.angle_beta   90.00
_cell.angle_gamma   90.00
#
_symmetry.space_group_name_H-M   'P 1'
#
loop_
_entity.id
_entity.type
_entity.pdbx_description
1 polymer ?
#
loop_
_entity_poly.entity_id
_entity_poly.type
_entity_poly.pdbx_seq_one_letter_code
_entity_poly.pdbx_strand_id
1 'polypeptide(L)'
;QKFYEDKYGEGALVAPYDEPVEVTIVNYYDSTLESNMAIWNEWWGETLENNRYVQAAEKALNIKIKYQWLKNNADNGYVNQLRLSIAAGDIPDMFIVTNQNDLVQLAESDLIMPIDDVVDKYFTTWDKEIQNSDGGMLYEMASYDGQRYGIPCNISDTDTFSYIWLRKDWMEALNLEAPKTMDDLKNIMVKFAEANLGNNENNYGMLIDKSLYYSTRGLFAGFKAYPEFWVEEDGKLVWGGTQENVKKALTFLNGLYNDGMLDKEFITQSNTDAQALILNSQTGIVYAGHWLAGTLMKLHDVDENSDWMCVTLPSEDGSPVEQYLTPNKRGWIVINKNYEHPEVAAKIRALCTFVAQGGICDGTWWFSNDSAQNLEPFQASVSSWDNYN
;
A
#
# COMPACT_ATOMS: atom_id res chain seq x y z
N GLN A 1 14.24 27.11 4.30
CA GLN A 1 15.26 26.33 3.59
C GLN A 1 16.41 25.94 4.52
N LYS A 2 17.05 26.88 5.25
CA LYS A 2 18.19 26.57 6.12
C LYS A 2 17.85 25.50 7.19
N PHE A 3 16.70 25.58 7.85
CA PHE A 3 16.25 24.57 8.81
C PHE A 3 16.08 23.20 8.15
N TYR A 4 15.58 23.18 6.92
CA TYR A 4 15.37 21.97 6.15
C TYR A 4 16.70 21.36 5.70
N GLU A 5 17.60 22.17 5.19
CA GLU A 5 18.98 21.75 4.82
C GLU A 5 19.76 21.24 6.05
N ASP A 6 19.64 21.91 7.18
CA ASP A 6 20.28 21.49 8.43
C ASP A 6 19.77 20.12 8.93
N LYS A 7 18.48 19.81 8.67
CA LYS A 7 17.85 18.56 9.10
C LYS A 7 17.95 17.42 8.09
N TYR A 8 17.80 17.72 6.81
CA TYR A 8 17.67 16.70 5.75
C TYR A 8 18.82 16.70 4.73
N GLY A 9 19.81 17.58 4.91
CA GLY A 9 20.99 17.68 4.05
C GLY A 9 20.85 18.67 2.91
N GLU A 10 21.96 18.87 2.19
CA GLU A 10 22.02 19.72 1.00
C GLU A 10 21.10 19.17 -0.11
N GLY A 11 20.53 20.08 -0.90
CA GLY A 11 19.62 19.74 -2.01
C GLY A 11 18.13 19.90 -1.67
N ALA A 12 17.77 20.18 -0.41
CA ALA A 12 16.39 20.42 0.00
C ALA A 12 15.76 21.64 -0.67
N LEU A 13 14.90 21.41 -1.65
CA LEU A 13 14.31 22.46 -2.50
C LEU A 13 12.90 22.84 -2.05
N VAL A 14 12.77 23.46 -0.88
CA VAL A 14 11.48 23.99 -0.39
C VAL A 14 11.24 25.47 -0.70
N ALA A 15 12.18 26.15 -1.38
CA ALA A 15 11.95 27.53 -1.83
C ALA A 15 10.89 27.56 -2.95
N PRO A 16 9.91 28.50 -2.88
CA PRO A 16 8.95 28.68 -3.94
C PRO A 16 9.63 29.15 -5.24
N TYR A 17 8.96 28.91 -6.36
CA TYR A 17 9.32 29.56 -7.61
C TYR A 17 8.94 31.04 -7.57
N ASP A 18 9.71 31.89 -8.23
CA ASP A 18 9.40 33.32 -8.37
C ASP A 18 8.13 33.52 -9.22
N GLU A 19 7.99 32.73 -10.30
CA GLU A 19 6.81 32.67 -11.14
C GLU A 19 6.11 31.32 -11.01
N PRO A 20 4.78 31.24 -11.17
CA PRO A 20 4.05 29.99 -11.10
C PRO A 20 4.53 28.96 -12.11
N VAL A 21 4.87 27.77 -11.65
CA VAL A 21 5.20 26.62 -12.51
C VAL A 21 4.00 25.67 -12.55
N GLU A 22 3.56 25.33 -13.75
CA GLU A 22 2.49 24.32 -13.92
C GLU A 22 3.08 22.93 -14.13
N VAL A 23 2.40 21.94 -13.59
CA VAL A 23 2.69 20.52 -13.82
C VAL A 23 1.38 19.77 -14.05
N THR A 24 1.31 19.06 -15.15
CA THR A 24 0.19 18.13 -15.42
C THR A 24 0.51 16.75 -14.89
N ILE A 25 -0.46 16.17 -14.20
CA ILE A 25 -0.35 14.83 -13.62
C ILE A 25 -1.61 14.01 -13.91
N VAL A 26 -1.52 12.73 -13.64
CA VAL A 26 -2.67 11.82 -13.58
C VAL A 26 -2.64 11.07 -12.25
N ASN A 27 -3.80 10.71 -11.73
CA ASN A 27 -3.89 9.96 -10.49
C ASN A 27 -5.13 9.06 -10.48
N TYR A 28 -5.25 8.26 -9.43
CA TYR A 28 -6.40 7.40 -9.20
C TYR A 28 -7.03 7.66 -7.84
N TYR A 29 -8.23 7.18 -7.69
CA TYR A 29 -8.97 7.14 -6.44
C TYR A 29 -9.67 5.78 -6.30
N ASP A 30 -9.97 5.41 -5.08
CA ASP A 30 -10.78 4.24 -4.74
C ASP A 30 -12.10 4.64 -4.07
N SER A 31 -12.94 3.65 -3.78
CA SER A 31 -14.24 3.89 -3.12
C SER A 31 -14.11 4.48 -1.72
N THR A 32 -13.02 4.19 -1.01
CA THR A 32 -12.75 4.74 0.32
C THR A 32 -12.44 6.24 0.23
N LEU A 33 -11.55 6.61 -0.69
CA LEU A 33 -11.23 8.01 -0.94
C LEU A 33 -12.47 8.79 -1.43
N GLU A 34 -13.26 8.19 -2.33
CA GLU A 34 -14.49 8.80 -2.83
C GLU A 34 -15.49 9.09 -1.70
N SER A 35 -15.68 8.14 -0.79
CA SER A 35 -16.55 8.32 0.38
C SER A 35 -16.03 9.38 1.34
N ASN A 36 -14.73 9.40 1.62
CA ASN A 36 -14.12 10.42 2.47
C ASN A 36 -14.17 11.79 1.80
N MET A 37 -13.99 11.86 0.49
CA MET A 37 -14.05 13.11 -0.26
C MET A 37 -15.44 13.76 -0.19
N ALA A 38 -16.52 12.98 -0.15
CA ALA A 38 -17.85 13.53 0.06
C ALA A 38 -17.97 14.27 1.40
N ILE A 39 -17.39 13.70 2.47
CA ILE A 39 -17.35 14.32 3.79
C ILE A 39 -16.47 15.58 3.79
N TRP A 40 -15.29 15.50 3.19
CA TRP A 40 -14.35 16.63 3.16
C TRP A 40 -14.83 17.77 2.26
N ASN A 41 -15.60 17.44 1.22
CA ASN A 41 -16.27 18.46 0.43
C ASN A 41 -17.31 19.23 1.26
N GLU A 42 -18.10 18.53 2.06
CA GLU A 42 -19.08 19.15 2.96
C GLU A 42 -18.40 20.04 4.01
N TRP A 43 -17.30 19.58 4.60
CA TRP A 43 -16.62 20.29 5.69
C TRP A 43 -15.72 21.42 5.22
N TRP A 44 -15.00 21.24 4.12
CA TRP A 44 -13.91 22.12 3.69
C TRP A 44 -13.98 22.55 2.22
N GLY A 45 -14.96 22.09 1.46
CA GLY A 45 -15.09 22.39 0.03
C GLY A 45 -14.02 21.72 -0.83
N GLU A 46 -13.37 20.68 -0.33
CA GLU A 46 -12.34 19.96 -1.09
C GLU A 46 -12.94 19.07 -2.18
N THR A 47 -12.19 18.90 -3.26
CA THR A 47 -12.48 17.97 -4.35
C THR A 47 -11.24 17.14 -4.65
N LEU A 48 -11.38 16.07 -5.43
CA LEU A 48 -10.24 15.26 -5.86
C LEU A 48 -9.18 16.10 -6.59
N GLU A 49 -9.59 17.13 -7.32
CA GLU A 49 -8.70 17.98 -8.11
C GLU A 49 -8.19 19.21 -7.34
N ASN A 50 -8.96 19.68 -6.36
CA ASN A 50 -8.62 20.84 -5.54
C ASN A 50 -8.72 20.47 -4.07
N ASN A 51 -7.67 19.91 -3.54
CA ASN A 51 -7.55 19.43 -2.17
C ASN A 51 -6.39 20.12 -1.46
N ARG A 52 -6.27 19.84 -0.16
CA ARG A 52 -5.24 20.44 0.70
C ARG A 52 -3.81 20.28 0.19
N TYR A 53 -3.50 19.18 -0.47
CA TYR A 53 -2.14 18.91 -0.99
C TYR A 53 -1.83 19.78 -2.20
N VAL A 54 -2.78 19.88 -3.13
CA VAL A 54 -2.67 20.77 -4.30
C VAL A 54 -2.54 22.22 -3.86
N GLN A 55 -3.40 22.65 -2.92
CA GLN A 55 -3.38 24.02 -2.38
C GLN A 55 -2.06 24.31 -1.63
N ALA A 56 -1.52 23.32 -0.91
CA ALA A 56 -0.26 23.51 -0.22
C ALA A 56 0.94 23.57 -1.18
N ALA A 57 0.95 22.78 -2.25
CA ALA A 57 1.98 22.89 -3.29
C ALA A 57 1.97 24.28 -3.92
N GLU A 58 0.79 24.82 -4.26
CA GLU A 58 0.65 26.17 -4.79
C GLU A 58 1.12 27.22 -3.75
N LYS A 59 0.63 27.15 -2.53
CA LYS A 59 0.95 28.13 -1.47
C LYS A 59 2.43 28.10 -1.06
N ALA A 60 3.02 26.92 -0.92
CA ALA A 60 4.38 26.76 -0.40
C ALA A 60 5.46 26.84 -1.46
N LEU A 61 5.17 26.39 -2.68
CA LEU A 61 6.16 26.22 -3.75
C LEU A 61 5.86 27.02 -5.00
N ASN A 62 4.69 27.66 -5.10
CA ASN A 62 4.18 28.31 -6.32
C ASN A 62 4.09 27.31 -7.50
N ILE A 63 3.71 26.06 -7.21
CA ILE A 63 3.51 24.99 -8.18
C ILE A 63 2.00 24.77 -8.36
N LYS A 64 1.52 24.91 -9.59
CA LYS A 64 0.13 24.64 -9.97
C LYS A 64 0.01 23.23 -10.53
N ILE A 65 -0.58 22.33 -9.75
CA ILE A 65 -0.84 20.97 -10.16
C ILE A 65 -2.17 20.92 -10.91
N LYS A 66 -2.14 20.34 -12.12
CA LYS A 66 -3.32 20.12 -12.95
C LYS A 66 -3.49 18.63 -13.24
N TYR A 67 -4.65 18.10 -12.95
CA TYR A 67 -4.98 16.73 -13.32
C TYR A 67 -5.44 16.68 -14.77
N GLN A 68 -4.73 15.94 -15.63
CA GLN A 68 -5.17 15.63 -16.98
C GLN A 68 -6.38 14.69 -16.92
N TRP A 69 -6.34 13.73 -16.01
CA TRP A 69 -7.48 12.90 -15.63
C TRP A 69 -7.28 12.27 -14.25
N LEU A 70 -8.42 11.94 -13.63
CA LEU A 70 -8.52 11.15 -12.41
C LEU A 70 -9.37 9.91 -12.72
N LYS A 71 -8.95 8.72 -12.28
CA LYS A 71 -9.63 7.47 -12.60
C LYS A 71 -9.92 6.64 -11.36
N ASN A 72 -11.12 6.11 -11.25
CA ASN A 72 -11.40 5.07 -10.27
C ASN A 72 -10.53 3.85 -10.57
N ASN A 73 -9.81 3.33 -9.55
CA ASN A 73 -8.85 2.23 -9.72
C ASN A 73 -9.48 0.84 -9.66
N ALA A 74 -10.81 0.73 -9.56
CA ALA A 74 -11.47 -0.54 -9.72
C ALA A 74 -11.07 -1.20 -11.05
N ASP A 75 -10.85 -2.50 -11.02
CA ASP A 75 -10.49 -3.30 -12.20
C ASP A 75 -9.28 -2.77 -12.99
N ASN A 76 -8.26 -2.28 -12.26
CA ASN A 76 -7.06 -1.66 -12.82
C ASN A 76 -7.34 -0.41 -13.70
N GLY A 77 -8.35 0.36 -13.34
CA GLY A 77 -8.80 1.51 -14.12
C GLY A 77 -7.70 2.53 -14.43
N TYR A 78 -6.80 2.79 -13.47
CA TYR A 78 -5.64 3.67 -13.66
C TYR A 78 -4.69 3.16 -14.75
N VAL A 79 -4.23 1.91 -14.62
CA VAL A 79 -3.27 1.31 -15.55
C VAL A 79 -3.84 1.24 -16.96
N ASN A 80 -5.11 0.85 -17.09
CA ASN A 80 -5.79 0.79 -18.38
C ASN A 80 -5.90 2.17 -19.03
N GLN A 81 -6.26 3.21 -18.27
CA GLN A 81 -6.34 4.58 -18.78
C GLN A 81 -4.96 5.12 -19.16
N LEU A 82 -3.93 4.86 -18.34
CA LEU A 82 -2.56 5.27 -18.62
C LEU A 82 -2.05 4.68 -19.94
N ARG A 83 -2.28 3.39 -20.18
CA ARG A 83 -1.90 2.73 -21.44
C ARG A 83 -2.60 3.33 -22.65
N LEU A 84 -3.86 3.76 -22.50
CA LEU A 84 -4.58 4.47 -23.57
C LEU A 84 -3.95 5.84 -23.83
N SER A 85 -3.58 6.60 -22.79
CA SER A 85 -2.89 7.89 -22.93
C SER A 85 -1.52 7.73 -23.60
N ILE A 86 -0.76 6.71 -23.21
CA ILE A 86 0.54 6.37 -23.85
C ILE A 86 0.35 6.07 -25.33
N ALA A 87 -0.61 5.20 -25.67
CA ALA A 87 -0.89 4.83 -27.05
C ALA A 87 -1.36 6.01 -27.90
N ALA A 88 -2.04 7.00 -27.30
CA ALA A 88 -2.45 8.24 -27.97
C ALA A 88 -1.32 9.28 -28.10
N GLY A 89 -0.18 9.07 -27.43
CA GLY A 89 0.90 10.06 -27.32
C GLY A 89 0.52 11.27 -26.44
N ASP A 90 -0.52 11.13 -25.60
CA ASP A 90 -1.04 12.18 -24.74
C ASP A 90 -0.71 11.83 -23.28
N ILE A 91 0.56 11.96 -22.91
CA ILE A 91 1.08 11.70 -21.57
C ILE A 91 1.29 13.01 -20.79
N PRO A 92 0.97 13.02 -19.48
CA PRO A 92 1.20 14.20 -18.64
C PRO A 92 2.69 14.50 -18.42
N ASP A 93 2.99 15.61 -17.75
CA ASP A 93 4.38 15.97 -17.41
C ASP A 93 5.00 14.97 -16.42
N MET A 94 4.21 14.51 -15.45
CA MET A 94 4.64 13.52 -14.47
C MET A 94 3.53 12.53 -14.18
N PHE A 95 3.88 11.26 -13.98
CA PHE A 95 2.93 10.20 -13.66
C PHE A 95 3.59 8.98 -13.01
N ILE A 96 2.79 8.13 -12.39
CA ILE A 96 3.27 6.90 -11.75
C ILE A 96 3.13 5.74 -12.71
N VAL A 97 4.21 4.98 -12.88
CA VAL A 97 4.20 3.68 -13.57
C VAL A 97 4.35 2.58 -12.54
N THR A 98 3.39 1.66 -12.49
CA THR A 98 3.38 0.57 -11.50
C THR A 98 4.02 -0.73 -12.02
N ASN A 99 4.19 -0.84 -13.33
CA ASN A 99 4.72 -2.02 -14.01
C ASN A 99 6.08 -1.70 -14.63
N GLN A 100 7.09 -2.53 -14.35
CA GLN A 100 8.44 -2.35 -14.87
C GLN A 100 8.51 -2.40 -16.40
N ASN A 101 7.77 -3.30 -17.03
CA ASN A 101 7.78 -3.41 -18.50
C ASN A 101 7.21 -2.15 -19.16
N ASP A 102 6.16 -1.56 -18.57
CA ASP A 102 5.60 -0.31 -19.07
C ASP A 102 6.62 0.84 -18.95
N LEU A 103 7.41 0.86 -17.85
CA LEU A 103 8.48 1.85 -17.66
C LEU A 103 9.59 1.71 -18.71
N VAL A 104 10.10 0.49 -18.90
CA VAL A 104 11.14 0.20 -19.90
C VAL A 104 10.65 0.57 -21.29
N GLN A 105 9.41 0.25 -21.63
CA GLN A 105 8.81 0.60 -22.92
C GLN A 105 8.72 2.12 -23.16
N LEU A 106 8.41 2.88 -22.12
CA LEU A 106 8.41 4.34 -22.18
C LEU A 106 9.82 4.91 -22.39
N ALA A 107 10.83 4.35 -21.71
CA ALA A 107 12.23 4.73 -21.89
C ALA A 107 12.74 4.38 -23.29
N GLU A 108 12.51 3.17 -23.77
CA GLU A 108 12.85 2.72 -25.14
C GLU A 108 12.22 3.58 -26.22
N SER A 109 10.98 4.04 -25.99
CA SER A 109 10.23 4.89 -26.91
C SER A 109 10.61 6.37 -26.81
N ASP A 110 11.59 6.70 -25.99
CA ASP A 110 12.06 8.09 -25.76
C ASP A 110 10.90 9.04 -25.36
N LEU A 111 9.98 8.55 -24.52
CA LEU A 111 8.82 9.32 -24.03
C LEU A 111 9.07 9.97 -22.66
N ILE A 112 9.96 9.39 -21.87
CA ILE A 112 10.34 9.85 -20.54
C ILE A 112 11.84 10.14 -20.48
N MET A 113 12.24 11.04 -19.58
CA MET A 113 13.64 11.43 -19.45
C MET A 113 14.38 10.58 -18.42
N PRO A 114 15.71 10.40 -18.55
CA PRO A 114 16.53 9.91 -17.46
C PRO A 114 16.45 10.83 -16.24
N ILE A 115 16.47 10.25 -15.04
CA ILE A 115 16.32 11.02 -13.79
C ILE A 115 17.62 11.17 -12.99
N ASP A 116 18.74 10.67 -13.49
CA ASP A 116 20.01 10.70 -12.77
C ASP A 116 20.38 12.11 -12.32
N ASP A 117 20.37 13.08 -13.24
CA ASP A 117 20.67 14.48 -12.93
C ASP A 117 19.65 15.09 -11.95
N VAL A 118 18.37 14.69 -12.02
CA VAL A 118 17.32 15.18 -11.11
C VAL A 118 17.59 14.69 -9.70
N VAL A 119 17.87 13.40 -9.54
CA VAL A 119 18.19 12.81 -8.24
C VAL A 119 19.48 13.38 -7.67
N ASP A 120 20.53 13.42 -8.47
CA ASP A 120 21.85 13.83 -8.01
C ASP A 120 21.89 15.31 -7.60
N LYS A 121 21.20 16.16 -8.33
CA LYS A 121 21.22 17.62 -8.12
C LYS A 121 20.19 18.12 -7.12
N TYR A 122 19.01 17.51 -7.07
CA TYR A 122 17.88 18.09 -6.38
C TYR A 122 17.36 17.28 -5.18
N PHE A 123 17.70 16.00 -5.06
CA PHE A 123 17.28 15.20 -3.92
C PHE A 123 18.15 15.49 -2.69
N THR A 124 17.51 15.54 -1.52
CA THR A 124 18.21 15.65 -0.24
C THR A 124 19.04 14.40 0.03
N THR A 125 20.03 14.52 0.91
CA THR A 125 20.81 13.35 1.38
C THR A 125 19.89 12.29 1.96
N TRP A 126 18.91 12.72 2.76
CA TRP A 126 17.93 11.83 3.37
C TRP A 126 17.04 11.11 2.35
N ASP A 127 16.53 11.82 1.33
CA ASP A 127 15.79 11.16 0.23
C ASP A 127 16.63 10.12 -0.50
N LYS A 128 17.92 10.42 -0.75
CA LYS A 128 18.84 9.49 -1.39
C LYS A 128 19.10 8.25 -0.52
N GLU A 129 19.23 8.40 0.79
CA GLU A 129 19.38 7.30 1.73
C GLU A 129 18.16 6.38 1.72
N ILE A 130 16.96 6.96 1.82
CA ILE A 130 15.71 6.18 1.76
C ILE A 130 15.55 5.48 0.42
N GLN A 131 15.80 6.18 -0.68
CA GLN A 131 15.69 5.58 -2.01
C GLN A 131 16.67 4.42 -2.24
N ASN A 132 17.75 4.37 -1.48
CA ASN A 132 18.74 3.30 -1.54
C ASN A 132 18.66 2.31 -0.36
N SER A 133 17.66 2.43 0.50
CA SER A 133 17.52 1.55 1.67
C SER A 133 17.33 0.06 1.32
N ASP A 134 16.84 -0.22 0.13
CA ASP A 134 16.71 -1.56 -0.46
C ASP A 134 17.97 -2.05 -1.19
N GLY A 135 19.11 -1.36 -1.02
CA GLY A 135 20.34 -1.62 -1.77
C GLY A 135 20.33 -1.11 -3.21
N GLY A 136 19.36 -0.23 -3.55
CA GLY A 136 19.21 0.35 -4.89
C GLY A 136 18.41 -0.51 -5.87
N MET A 137 17.79 -1.59 -5.40
CA MET A 137 17.05 -2.55 -6.23
C MET A 137 15.91 -1.86 -7.00
N LEU A 138 15.15 -0.98 -6.36
CA LEU A 138 14.03 -0.29 -7.02
C LEU A 138 14.51 0.68 -8.11
N TYR A 139 15.70 1.28 -7.96
CA TYR A 139 16.33 2.05 -9.02
C TYR A 139 16.83 1.17 -10.17
N GLU A 140 17.44 0.03 -9.85
CA GLU A 140 17.87 -0.93 -10.87
C GLU A 140 16.69 -1.42 -11.70
N MET A 141 15.57 -1.74 -11.07
CA MET A 141 14.33 -2.13 -11.75
C MET A 141 13.76 -1.02 -12.65
N ALA A 142 14.07 0.24 -12.38
CA ALA A 142 13.65 1.40 -13.18
C ALA A 142 14.75 1.90 -14.13
N SER A 143 15.77 1.08 -14.40
CA SER A 143 16.88 1.42 -15.27
C SER A 143 16.74 0.81 -16.66
N TYR A 144 17.16 1.58 -17.66
CA TYR A 144 17.25 1.16 -19.05
C TYR A 144 18.53 1.74 -19.66
N ASP A 145 19.29 0.95 -20.38
CA ASP A 145 20.57 1.32 -21.01
C ASP A 145 21.55 2.05 -20.05
N GLY A 146 21.59 1.59 -18.80
CA GLY A 146 22.49 2.13 -17.77
C GLY A 146 22.07 3.45 -17.14
N GLN A 147 20.89 3.97 -17.45
CA GLN A 147 20.32 5.20 -16.86
C GLN A 147 19.04 4.88 -16.08
N ARG A 148 18.78 5.64 -15.01
CA ARG A 148 17.55 5.54 -14.23
C ARG A 148 16.45 6.41 -14.86
N TYR A 149 15.23 5.84 -14.99
CA TYR A 149 14.07 6.55 -15.59
C TYR A 149 12.91 6.74 -14.63
N GLY A 150 12.96 6.13 -13.44
CA GLY A 150 11.88 6.22 -12.48
C GLY A 150 12.36 6.50 -11.06
N ILE A 151 11.71 7.43 -10.39
CA ILE A 151 11.89 7.72 -8.97
C ILE A 151 11.00 6.77 -8.18
N PRO A 152 11.54 5.85 -7.34
CA PRO A 152 10.73 4.93 -6.57
C PRO A 152 9.76 5.62 -5.62
N CYS A 153 8.51 5.19 -5.61
CA CYS A 153 7.53 5.50 -4.58
C CYS A 153 7.59 4.40 -3.53
N ASN A 154 8.50 4.55 -2.57
CA ASN A 154 8.72 3.55 -1.53
C ASN A 154 7.56 3.58 -0.53
N ILE A 155 7.16 2.41 -0.05
CA ILE A 155 6.31 2.24 1.12
C ILE A 155 7.09 1.51 2.20
N SER A 156 6.62 1.50 3.46
CA SER A 156 7.31 0.82 4.55
C SER A 156 7.38 -0.70 4.31
N ASP A 157 8.47 -1.34 4.71
CA ASP A 157 8.61 -2.80 4.68
C ASP A 157 7.53 -3.49 5.51
N THR A 158 7.06 -2.85 6.59
CA THR A 158 5.96 -3.35 7.43
C THR A 158 4.64 -3.47 6.68
N ASP A 159 4.42 -2.69 5.61
CA ASP A 159 3.25 -2.79 4.74
C ASP A 159 3.22 -4.10 3.94
N THR A 160 4.34 -4.79 3.84
CA THR A 160 4.41 -6.08 3.14
C THR A 160 4.09 -7.25 4.06
N PHE A 161 4.13 -7.08 5.37
CA PHE A 161 3.84 -8.15 6.30
C PHE A 161 2.35 -8.44 6.40
N SER A 162 2.04 -9.73 6.50
CA SER A 162 0.74 -10.22 6.92
C SER A 162 0.75 -10.47 8.42
N TYR A 163 -0.28 -10.01 9.09
CA TYR A 163 -0.52 -10.25 10.51
C TYR A 163 -1.78 -11.10 10.63
N ILE A 164 -1.90 -11.86 11.72
CA ILE A 164 -3.15 -12.52 12.07
C ILE A 164 -3.81 -11.79 13.23
N TRP A 165 -5.07 -11.41 13.01
CA TRP A 165 -5.92 -10.72 13.96
C TRP A 165 -7.02 -11.65 14.43
N LEU A 166 -7.23 -11.73 15.75
CA LEU A 166 -8.20 -12.60 16.39
C LEU A 166 -9.12 -11.78 17.30
N ARG A 167 -10.42 -12.13 17.33
CA ARG A 167 -11.37 -11.63 18.33
C ARG A 167 -10.96 -12.11 19.71
N LYS A 168 -10.29 -11.25 20.48
CA LYS A 168 -9.78 -11.55 21.82
C LYS A 168 -10.92 -11.87 22.78
N ASP A 169 -11.99 -11.09 22.75
CA ASP A 169 -13.20 -11.33 23.54
C ASP A 169 -13.80 -12.74 23.29
N TRP A 170 -13.81 -13.20 22.03
CA TRP A 170 -14.24 -14.57 21.72
C TRP A 170 -13.28 -15.64 22.21
N MET A 171 -11.96 -15.37 22.09
CA MET A 171 -10.93 -16.29 22.64
C MET A 171 -11.10 -16.46 24.15
N GLU A 172 -11.31 -15.36 24.88
CA GLU A 172 -11.55 -15.37 26.33
C GLU A 172 -12.84 -16.08 26.72
N ALA A 173 -13.95 -15.76 26.02
CA ALA A 173 -15.26 -16.40 26.26
C ALA A 173 -15.22 -17.91 26.08
N LEU A 174 -14.40 -18.41 25.15
CA LEU A 174 -14.28 -19.84 24.84
C LEU A 174 -13.05 -20.50 25.52
N ASN A 175 -12.32 -19.76 26.33
CA ASN A 175 -11.09 -20.20 27.02
C ASN A 175 -10.08 -20.83 26.07
N LEU A 176 -9.79 -20.13 24.95
CA LEU A 176 -8.84 -20.53 23.92
C LEU A 176 -7.52 -19.80 24.05
N GLU A 177 -6.42 -20.48 23.74
CA GLU A 177 -5.08 -19.89 23.67
C GLU A 177 -4.78 -19.45 22.22
N ALA A 178 -3.84 -18.49 22.06
CA ALA A 178 -3.36 -18.08 20.75
C ALA A 178 -2.78 -19.28 19.96
N PRO A 179 -3.08 -19.39 18.66
CA PRO A 179 -2.65 -20.53 17.86
C PRO A 179 -1.14 -20.52 17.66
N LYS A 180 -0.49 -21.67 17.77
CA LYS A 180 0.92 -21.89 17.42
C LYS A 180 1.05 -22.67 16.12
N THR A 181 0.10 -23.56 15.88
CA THR A 181 0.07 -24.42 14.70
C THR A 181 -1.15 -24.13 13.81
N MET A 182 -1.12 -24.60 12.57
CA MET A 182 -2.28 -24.52 11.69
C MET A 182 -3.46 -25.36 12.19
N ASP A 183 -3.18 -26.42 12.92
CA ASP A 183 -4.23 -27.23 13.55
C ASP A 183 -4.89 -26.47 14.72
N ASP A 184 -4.12 -25.73 15.54
CA ASP A 184 -4.68 -24.84 16.55
C ASP A 184 -5.56 -23.78 15.92
N LEU A 185 -5.10 -23.16 14.84
CA LEU A 185 -5.88 -22.15 14.11
C LEU A 185 -7.20 -22.74 13.58
N LYS A 186 -7.15 -23.91 12.95
CA LYS A 186 -8.35 -24.60 12.47
C LYS A 186 -9.32 -24.90 13.64
N ASN A 187 -8.79 -25.35 14.78
CA ASN A 187 -9.63 -25.60 15.97
C ASN A 187 -10.31 -24.32 16.45
N ILE A 188 -9.60 -23.18 16.46
CA ILE A 188 -10.20 -21.87 16.83
C ILE A 188 -11.31 -21.50 15.84
N MET A 189 -11.08 -21.65 14.52
CA MET A 189 -12.10 -21.40 13.49
C MET A 189 -13.38 -22.21 13.74
N VAL A 190 -13.23 -23.50 14.02
CA VAL A 190 -14.36 -24.39 14.31
C VAL A 190 -15.09 -23.93 15.58
N LYS A 191 -14.36 -23.61 16.66
CA LYS A 191 -14.94 -23.13 17.91
C LYS A 191 -15.68 -21.81 17.77
N PHE A 192 -15.14 -20.87 17.00
CA PHE A 192 -15.80 -19.60 16.70
C PHE A 192 -17.09 -19.83 15.90
N ALA A 193 -17.04 -20.68 14.88
CA ALA A 193 -18.21 -21.01 14.07
C ALA A 193 -19.31 -21.72 14.88
N GLU A 194 -18.96 -22.72 15.71
CA GLU A 194 -19.90 -23.46 16.57
C GLU A 194 -20.55 -22.56 17.63
N ALA A 195 -19.75 -21.67 18.26
CA ALA A 195 -20.25 -20.81 19.33
C ALA A 195 -21.09 -19.65 18.79
N ASN A 196 -20.86 -19.22 17.56
CA ASN A 196 -21.57 -18.13 16.89
C ASN A 196 -21.79 -16.89 17.78
N LEU A 197 -20.71 -16.42 18.41
CA LEU A 197 -20.78 -15.30 19.37
C LEU A 197 -21.21 -13.97 18.70
N GLY A 198 -21.06 -13.84 17.40
CA GLY A 198 -21.61 -12.73 16.62
C GLY A 198 -23.11 -12.81 16.36
N ASN A 199 -23.75 -13.93 16.73
CA ASN A 199 -25.17 -14.18 16.56
C ASN A 199 -25.67 -13.93 15.14
N ASN A 200 -24.96 -14.45 14.15
CA ASN A 200 -25.28 -14.31 12.74
C ASN A 200 -25.88 -15.60 12.15
N GLU A 201 -26.74 -15.47 11.14
CA GLU A 201 -27.22 -16.61 10.36
C GLU A 201 -26.06 -17.30 9.61
N ASN A 202 -25.15 -16.48 9.05
CA ASN A 202 -23.93 -16.94 8.39
C ASN A 202 -22.74 -16.44 9.18
N ASN A 203 -21.85 -17.34 9.59
CA ASN A 203 -20.57 -17.02 10.19
C ASN A 203 -19.47 -17.87 9.55
N TYR A 204 -18.25 -17.35 9.57
CA TYR A 204 -17.13 -17.95 8.87
C TYR A 204 -15.93 -18.09 9.78
N GLY A 205 -15.11 -19.09 9.54
CA GLY A 205 -13.89 -19.35 10.31
C GLY A 205 -12.84 -18.26 10.12
N MET A 206 -12.67 -17.75 8.91
CA MET A 206 -11.78 -16.62 8.61
C MET A 206 -12.25 -15.81 7.41
N LEU A 207 -11.83 -14.54 7.35
CA LEU A 207 -12.05 -13.71 6.18
C LEU A 207 -11.14 -14.12 5.04
N ILE A 208 -11.70 -14.17 3.83
CA ILE A 208 -10.98 -14.31 2.57
C ILE A 208 -11.64 -13.41 1.51
N ASP A 209 -10.88 -12.89 0.55
CA ASP A 209 -11.37 -12.06 -0.54
C ASP A 209 -10.84 -12.52 -1.92
N LYS A 210 -11.37 -11.96 -3.01
CA LYS A 210 -11.04 -12.36 -4.38
C LYS A 210 -9.57 -12.15 -4.75
N SER A 211 -8.86 -11.25 -4.08
CA SER A 211 -7.46 -10.96 -4.38
C SER A 211 -6.53 -12.06 -3.89
N LEU A 212 -6.93 -12.78 -2.83
CA LEU A 212 -6.13 -13.80 -2.15
C LEU A 212 -4.78 -13.29 -1.63
N TYR A 213 -4.53 -11.97 -1.68
CA TYR A 213 -3.23 -11.42 -1.36
C TYR A 213 -2.99 -11.37 0.16
N TYR A 214 -3.51 -10.37 0.86
CA TYR A 214 -3.31 -10.27 2.31
C TYR A 214 -4.03 -11.36 3.09
N SER A 215 -5.22 -11.75 2.65
CA SER A 215 -6.06 -12.74 3.33
C SER A 215 -5.46 -14.16 3.36
N THR A 216 -4.49 -14.46 2.50
CA THR A 216 -3.86 -15.79 2.47
C THR A 216 -2.34 -15.79 2.64
N ARG A 217 -1.67 -14.66 2.45
CA ARG A 217 -0.21 -14.58 2.42
C ARG A 217 0.44 -15.11 3.71
N GLY A 218 -0.05 -14.67 4.88
CA GLY A 218 0.44 -15.15 6.17
C GLY A 218 0.16 -16.62 6.40
N LEU A 219 -0.99 -17.12 5.93
CA LEU A 219 -1.33 -18.53 5.99
C LEU A 219 -0.37 -19.37 5.13
N PHE A 220 -0.09 -18.95 3.89
CA PHE A 220 0.89 -19.63 3.05
C PHE A 220 2.29 -19.64 3.66
N ALA A 221 2.73 -18.50 4.21
CA ALA A 221 4.01 -18.41 4.92
C ALA A 221 4.11 -19.41 6.08
N GLY A 222 3.00 -19.66 6.80
CA GLY A 222 2.91 -20.66 7.85
C GLY A 222 3.14 -22.10 7.37
N PHE A 223 2.94 -22.38 6.09
CA PHE A 223 3.32 -23.62 5.41
C PHE A 223 4.70 -23.55 4.73
N LYS A 224 5.47 -22.47 4.92
CA LYS A 224 6.71 -22.18 4.18
C LYS A 224 6.48 -22.21 2.66
N ALA A 225 5.32 -21.72 2.23
CA ALA A 225 4.88 -21.67 0.85
C ALA A 225 4.94 -20.23 0.31
N TYR A 226 5.67 -20.03 -0.78
CA TYR A 226 5.91 -18.71 -1.37
C TYR A 226 5.58 -18.73 -2.87
N PRO A 227 4.28 -18.83 -3.24
CA PRO A 227 3.86 -19.14 -4.61
C PRO A 227 4.24 -18.09 -5.66
N GLU A 228 4.51 -16.85 -5.23
CA GLU A 228 4.78 -15.73 -6.13
C GLU A 228 6.29 -15.44 -6.31
N PHE A 229 7.16 -16.29 -5.73
CA PHE A 229 8.59 -16.03 -5.66
C PHE A 229 9.42 -17.18 -6.19
N TRP A 230 10.62 -16.85 -6.65
CA TRP A 230 11.69 -17.81 -6.81
C TRP A 230 12.32 -18.05 -5.43
N VAL A 231 12.39 -19.31 -5.03
CA VAL A 231 12.98 -19.74 -3.75
C VAL A 231 14.24 -20.53 -3.99
N GLU A 232 15.19 -20.44 -3.07
CA GLU A 232 16.39 -21.27 -3.13
C GLU A 232 16.10 -22.63 -2.50
N GLU A 233 16.37 -23.69 -3.25
CA GLU A 233 16.29 -25.08 -2.82
C GLU A 233 17.53 -25.81 -3.29
N ASP A 234 18.32 -26.35 -2.36
CA ASP A 234 19.57 -27.05 -2.67
C ASP A 234 20.56 -26.23 -3.55
N GLY A 235 20.66 -24.94 -3.30
CA GLY A 235 21.53 -24.02 -4.06
C GLY A 235 21.04 -23.68 -5.46
N LYS A 236 19.77 -23.94 -5.75
CA LYS A 236 19.14 -23.62 -7.05
C LYS A 236 17.90 -22.77 -6.82
N LEU A 237 17.67 -21.83 -7.73
CA LEU A 237 16.41 -21.11 -7.78
C LEU A 237 15.32 -21.97 -8.44
N VAL A 238 14.23 -22.19 -7.71
CA VAL A 238 13.05 -22.91 -8.19
C VAL A 238 11.81 -22.03 -8.02
N TRP A 239 10.85 -22.19 -8.92
CA TRP A 239 9.61 -21.42 -8.84
C TRP A 239 8.75 -21.89 -7.67
N GLY A 240 8.51 -20.98 -6.71
CA GLY A 240 7.78 -21.28 -5.47
C GLY A 240 6.38 -21.81 -5.71
N GLY A 241 5.69 -21.35 -6.75
CA GLY A 241 4.32 -21.78 -7.10
C GLY A 241 4.16 -23.27 -7.40
N THR A 242 5.25 -23.98 -7.68
CA THR A 242 5.25 -25.43 -7.97
C THR A 242 5.70 -26.29 -6.80
N GLN A 243 6.01 -25.67 -5.65
CA GLN A 243 6.52 -26.38 -4.46
C GLN A 243 5.42 -27.19 -3.77
N GLU A 244 5.80 -28.32 -3.14
CA GLU A 244 4.87 -29.18 -2.37
C GLU A 244 4.21 -28.41 -1.20
N ASN A 245 4.90 -27.45 -0.62
CA ASN A 245 4.38 -26.61 0.46
C ASN A 245 3.18 -25.75 -0.01
N VAL A 246 3.18 -25.27 -1.26
CA VAL A 246 2.03 -24.58 -1.85
C VAL A 246 0.83 -25.51 -1.96
N LYS A 247 1.05 -26.76 -2.35
CA LYS A 247 -0.02 -27.76 -2.40
C LYS A 247 -0.58 -28.06 -1.02
N LYS A 248 0.25 -28.10 0.04
CA LYS A 248 -0.21 -28.25 1.43
C LYS A 248 -1.11 -27.08 1.85
N ALA A 249 -0.67 -25.82 1.62
CA ALA A 249 -1.45 -24.63 1.94
C ALA A 249 -2.79 -24.60 1.19
N LEU A 250 -2.80 -24.93 -0.11
CA LEU A 250 -4.02 -25.05 -0.91
C LEU A 250 -4.93 -26.18 -0.42
N THR A 251 -4.37 -27.32 0.03
CA THR A 251 -5.13 -28.43 0.60
C THR A 251 -5.82 -27.99 1.89
N PHE A 252 -5.13 -27.24 2.75
CA PHE A 252 -5.70 -26.68 3.96
C PHE A 252 -6.85 -25.71 3.64
N LEU A 253 -6.64 -24.75 2.74
CA LEU A 253 -7.69 -23.82 2.30
C LEU A 253 -8.89 -24.53 1.66
N ASN A 254 -8.64 -25.55 0.83
CA ASN A 254 -9.70 -26.36 0.26
C ASN A 254 -10.52 -27.11 1.32
N GLY A 255 -9.84 -27.60 2.36
CA GLY A 255 -10.50 -28.18 3.53
C GLY A 255 -11.41 -27.17 4.21
N LEU A 256 -10.93 -25.96 4.51
CA LEU A 256 -11.74 -24.89 5.12
C LEU A 256 -12.93 -24.51 4.24
N TYR A 257 -12.76 -24.43 2.92
CA TYR A 257 -13.83 -24.14 1.99
C TYR A 257 -14.92 -25.22 2.01
N ASN A 258 -14.52 -26.48 1.96
CA ASN A 258 -15.46 -27.62 1.99
C ASN A 258 -16.20 -27.75 3.35
N ASP A 259 -15.50 -27.44 4.45
CA ASP A 259 -16.04 -27.43 5.80
C ASP A 259 -16.97 -26.19 6.06
N GLY A 260 -17.11 -25.27 5.09
CA GLY A 260 -17.95 -24.05 5.21
C GLY A 260 -17.33 -22.97 6.10
N MET A 261 -16.02 -23.05 6.38
CA MET A 261 -15.29 -22.05 7.19
C MET A 261 -14.94 -20.79 6.42
N LEU A 262 -15.12 -20.79 5.10
CA LEU A 262 -14.90 -19.64 4.22
C LEU A 262 -16.21 -19.26 3.53
N ASP A 263 -16.40 -17.96 3.31
CA ASP A 263 -17.52 -17.49 2.48
C ASP A 263 -17.36 -18.04 1.05
N LYS A 264 -18.37 -18.74 0.55
CA LYS A 264 -18.32 -19.35 -0.79
C LYS A 264 -18.33 -18.31 -1.91
N GLU A 265 -18.82 -17.13 -1.64
CA GLU A 265 -18.87 -16.01 -2.59
C GLU A 265 -17.60 -15.15 -2.58
N PHE A 266 -16.56 -15.54 -1.82
CA PHE A 266 -15.32 -14.75 -1.66
C PHE A 266 -14.71 -14.34 -3.01
N ILE A 267 -14.85 -15.16 -4.04
CA ILE A 267 -14.29 -14.89 -5.36
C ILE A 267 -14.89 -13.67 -6.05
N THR A 268 -16.06 -13.22 -5.61
CA THR A 268 -16.73 -12.02 -6.13
C THR A 268 -16.49 -10.78 -5.25
N GLN A 269 -16.02 -10.98 -4.02
CA GLN A 269 -15.89 -9.91 -3.03
C GLN A 269 -14.55 -9.20 -3.15
N SER A 270 -14.58 -7.88 -3.23
CA SER A 270 -13.38 -7.07 -3.01
C SER A 270 -12.96 -7.13 -1.54
N ASN A 271 -11.74 -6.67 -1.22
CA ASN A 271 -11.31 -6.57 0.17
C ASN A 271 -12.25 -5.68 1.00
N THR A 272 -12.74 -4.58 0.44
CA THR A 272 -13.69 -3.68 1.10
C THR A 272 -15.02 -4.39 1.40
N ASP A 273 -15.55 -5.16 0.45
CA ASP A 273 -16.79 -5.93 0.66
C ASP A 273 -16.59 -6.99 1.74
N ALA A 274 -15.47 -7.72 1.69
CA ALA A 274 -15.14 -8.75 2.68
C ALA A 274 -14.97 -8.16 4.10
N GLN A 275 -14.51 -6.92 4.26
CA GLN A 275 -14.43 -6.27 5.57
C GLN A 275 -15.82 -6.10 6.25
N ALA A 276 -16.91 -6.10 5.49
CA ALA A 276 -18.26 -6.13 6.08
C ALA A 276 -18.49 -7.36 6.97
N LEU A 277 -17.82 -8.48 6.70
CA LEU A 277 -17.88 -9.67 7.56
C LEU A 277 -17.31 -9.40 8.96
N ILE A 278 -16.28 -8.54 9.06
CA ILE A 278 -15.72 -8.10 10.34
C ILE A 278 -16.72 -7.19 11.04
N LEU A 279 -17.19 -6.14 10.34
CA LEU A 279 -18.09 -5.13 10.91
C LEU A 279 -19.42 -5.72 11.38
N ASN A 280 -19.87 -6.80 10.76
CA ASN A 280 -21.05 -7.54 11.15
C ASN A 280 -20.77 -8.67 12.16
N SER A 281 -19.54 -8.80 12.67
CA SER A 281 -19.14 -9.90 13.56
C SER A 281 -19.44 -11.30 13.00
N GLN A 282 -19.32 -11.47 11.68
CA GLN A 282 -19.50 -12.76 10.99
C GLN A 282 -18.21 -13.59 10.95
N THR A 283 -17.07 -12.99 11.27
CA THR A 283 -15.77 -13.67 11.41
C THR A 283 -14.96 -13.05 12.53
N GLY A 284 -14.19 -13.87 13.21
CA GLY A 284 -13.28 -13.46 14.29
C GLY A 284 -11.81 -13.68 13.97
N ILE A 285 -11.46 -14.06 12.72
CA ILE A 285 -10.08 -14.31 12.29
C ILE A 285 -9.83 -13.64 10.94
N VAL A 286 -8.77 -12.83 10.89
CA VAL A 286 -8.40 -12.09 9.68
C VAL A 286 -6.89 -12.09 9.51
N TYR A 287 -6.42 -12.47 8.33
CA TYR A 287 -5.07 -12.16 7.88
C TYR A 287 -5.10 -10.83 7.13
N ALA A 288 -4.34 -9.85 7.59
CA ALA A 288 -4.30 -8.52 6.97
C ALA A 288 -3.01 -7.78 7.36
N GLY A 289 -2.74 -6.67 6.70
CA GLY A 289 -1.70 -5.74 7.12
C GLY A 289 -2.07 -4.99 8.41
N HIS A 290 -1.13 -4.23 8.94
CA HIS A 290 -1.32 -3.46 10.19
C HIS A 290 -2.47 -2.44 10.12
N TRP A 291 -2.78 -1.91 8.94
CA TRP A 291 -3.86 -0.92 8.72
C TRP A 291 -5.25 -1.46 9.05
N LEU A 292 -5.44 -2.78 9.20
CA LEU A 292 -6.71 -3.35 9.64
C LEU A 292 -7.17 -2.75 10.97
N ALA A 293 -6.23 -2.32 11.82
CA ALA A 293 -6.56 -1.64 13.09
C ALA A 293 -7.60 -0.53 12.92
N GLY A 294 -7.53 0.25 11.83
CA GLY A 294 -8.52 1.29 11.53
C GLY A 294 -9.94 0.75 11.30
N THR A 295 -10.08 -0.42 10.68
CA THR A 295 -11.39 -1.10 10.52
C THR A 295 -11.88 -1.65 11.85
N LEU A 296 -10.99 -2.22 12.66
CA LEU A 296 -11.31 -2.79 13.97
C LEU A 296 -11.78 -1.70 14.96
N MET A 297 -11.19 -0.50 14.90
CA MET A 297 -11.65 0.66 15.66
C MET A 297 -13.11 1.04 15.30
N LYS A 298 -13.45 1.04 14.01
CA LYS A 298 -14.84 1.30 13.58
C LYS A 298 -15.83 0.25 14.09
N LEU A 299 -15.40 -1.01 14.19
CA LEU A 299 -16.24 -2.04 14.82
C LEU A 299 -16.41 -1.76 16.32
N HIS A 300 -15.36 -1.36 17.02
CA HIS A 300 -15.45 -1.03 18.46
C HIS A 300 -16.40 0.15 18.74
N ASP A 301 -16.50 1.12 17.81
CA ASP A 301 -17.46 2.25 17.93
C ASP A 301 -18.93 1.79 17.89
N VAL A 302 -19.23 0.64 17.28
CA VAL A 302 -20.60 0.09 17.18
C VAL A 302 -20.83 -1.09 18.12
N ASP A 303 -19.78 -1.77 18.56
CA ASP A 303 -19.79 -2.87 19.53
C ASP A 303 -18.63 -2.67 20.51
N GLU A 304 -18.88 -1.98 21.61
CA GLU A 304 -17.88 -1.67 22.65
C GLU A 304 -17.25 -2.93 23.27
N ASN A 305 -17.86 -4.09 23.12
CA ASN A 305 -17.32 -5.36 23.63
C ASN A 305 -16.36 -6.03 22.64
N SER A 306 -16.30 -5.55 21.39
CA SER A 306 -15.38 -6.11 20.42
C SER A 306 -13.93 -5.76 20.78
N ASP A 307 -13.15 -6.76 21.15
CA ASP A 307 -11.73 -6.64 21.45
C ASP A 307 -10.93 -7.56 20.53
N TRP A 308 -9.87 -7.01 19.93
CA TRP A 308 -9.04 -7.72 18.97
C TRP A 308 -7.60 -7.77 19.42
N MET A 309 -6.91 -8.84 19.08
CA MET A 309 -5.48 -8.99 19.32
C MET A 309 -4.77 -9.42 18.03
N CYS A 310 -3.56 -8.93 17.89
CA CYS A 310 -2.61 -9.42 16.90
C CYS A 310 -1.69 -10.43 17.57
N VAL A 311 -1.48 -11.57 16.93
CA VAL A 311 -0.58 -12.61 17.44
C VAL A 311 0.41 -13.04 16.38
N THR A 312 1.45 -13.78 16.78
CA THR A 312 2.40 -14.38 15.86
C THR A 312 1.70 -15.36 14.91
N LEU A 313 2.16 -15.38 13.66
CA LEU A 313 1.60 -16.29 12.67
C LEU A 313 1.79 -17.75 13.09
N PRO A 314 0.75 -18.58 13.06
CA PRO A 314 0.89 -20.01 13.27
C PRO A 314 1.57 -20.67 12.07
N SER A 315 2.27 -21.78 12.30
CA SER A 315 2.91 -22.57 11.24
C SER A 315 2.46 -24.04 11.26
N GLU A 316 2.82 -24.81 10.24
CA GLU A 316 2.50 -26.25 10.17
C GLU A 316 3.08 -27.02 11.38
N ASP A 317 4.29 -26.67 11.80
CA ASP A 317 5.07 -27.37 12.83
C ASP A 317 5.28 -26.56 14.14
N GLY A 318 4.69 -25.39 14.26
CA GLY A 318 4.86 -24.48 15.41
C GLY A 318 6.18 -23.72 15.43
N SER A 319 7.00 -23.82 14.37
CA SER A 319 8.22 -23.02 14.22
C SER A 319 7.90 -21.56 13.87
N PRO A 320 8.82 -20.62 14.15
CA PRO A 320 8.65 -19.24 13.71
C PRO A 320 8.41 -19.15 12.20
N VAL A 321 7.46 -18.29 11.80
CA VAL A 321 7.11 -18.08 10.39
C VAL A 321 8.04 -17.03 9.79
N GLU A 322 8.68 -17.37 8.70
CA GLU A 322 9.43 -16.46 7.87
C GLU A 322 8.50 -15.87 6.82
N GLN A 323 8.39 -14.54 6.80
CA GLN A 323 7.68 -13.82 5.75
C GLN A 323 8.70 -13.24 4.77
N TYR A 324 8.35 -13.21 3.51
CA TYR A 324 9.18 -12.57 2.51
C TYR A 324 8.88 -11.07 2.42
N LEU A 325 9.91 -10.29 2.14
CA LEU A 325 9.79 -8.90 1.78
C LEU A 325 9.61 -8.81 0.25
N THR A 326 8.59 -8.10 -0.18
CA THR A 326 8.49 -7.68 -1.58
C THR A 326 9.28 -6.40 -1.77
N PRO A 327 9.79 -6.13 -2.99
CA PRO A 327 10.22 -4.78 -3.33
C PRO A 327 9.09 -3.83 -3.04
N ASN A 328 9.28 -2.98 -2.02
CA ASN A 328 8.18 -2.24 -1.42
C ASN A 328 7.94 -0.94 -2.17
N LYS A 329 7.19 -1.02 -3.28
CA LYS A 329 6.90 0.08 -4.16
C LYS A 329 5.43 0.18 -4.52
N ARG A 330 4.94 1.40 -4.57
CA ARG A 330 3.66 1.71 -5.23
C ARG A 330 3.83 1.92 -6.74
N GLY A 331 5.07 2.13 -7.18
CA GLY A 331 5.46 2.37 -8.56
C GLY A 331 6.67 3.28 -8.63
N TRP A 332 6.85 3.89 -9.77
CA TRP A 332 7.88 4.89 -10.02
C TRP A 332 7.28 6.14 -10.62
N ILE A 333 7.65 7.31 -10.10
CA ILE A 333 7.36 8.57 -10.76
C ILE A 333 8.27 8.67 -11.98
N VAL A 334 7.69 8.88 -13.13
CA VAL A 334 8.40 9.15 -14.38
C VAL A 334 8.08 10.55 -14.87
N ILE A 335 9.01 11.14 -15.60
CA ILE A 335 8.94 12.53 -16.07
C ILE A 335 8.94 12.52 -17.59
N ASN A 336 7.95 13.20 -18.21
CA ASN A 336 7.89 13.40 -19.64
C ASN A 336 9.18 14.08 -20.11
N LYS A 337 9.78 13.56 -21.18
CA LYS A 337 11.05 14.08 -21.69
C LYS A 337 11.01 15.55 -22.12
N ASN A 338 9.83 16.07 -22.46
CA ASN A 338 9.63 17.44 -22.89
C ASN A 338 9.30 18.41 -21.77
N TYR A 339 9.20 17.93 -20.51
CA TYR A 339 8.90 18.78 -19.37
C TYR A 339 10.11 19.61 -18.96
N GLU A 340 9.95 20.92 -18.88
CA GLU A 340 11.05 21.86 -18.66
C GLU A 340 11.47 21.99 -17.19
N HIS A 341 10.64 21.52 -16.23
CA HIS A 341 10.86 21.65 -14.79
C HIS A 341 10.92 20.29 -14.07
N PRO A 342 11.85 19.40 -14.41
CA PRO A 342 11.90 18.08 -13.81
C PRO A 342 12.17 18.11 -12.28
N GLU A 343 12.75 19.20 -11.78
CA GLU A 343 12.97 19.41 -10.34
C GLU A 343 11.68 19.57 -9.52
N VAL A 344 10.52 19.78 -10.19
CA VAL A 344 9.21 19.79 -9.53
C VAL A 344 8.97 18.47 -8.77
N ALA A 345 9.40 17.34 -9.31
CA ALA A 345 9.30 16.04 -8.63
C ALA A 345 10.03 16.06 -7.27
N ALA A 346 11.25 16.60 -7.22
CA ALA A 346 12.03 16.73 -6.00
C ALA A 346 11.39 17.73 -5.02
N LYS A 347 10.89 18.87 -5.52
CA LYS A 347 10.23 19.89 -4.68
C LYS A 347 8.96 19.37 -4.02
N ILE A 348 8.09 18.71 -4.77
CA ILE A 348 6.85 18.12 -4.23
C ILE A 348 7.20 17.03 -3.21
N ARG A 349 8.15 16.14 -3.54
CA ARG A 349 8.62 15.11 -2.62
C ARG A 349 9.18 15.71 -1.33
N ALA A 350 10.04 16.72 -1.43
CA ALA A 350 10.59 17.42 -0.28
C ALA A 350 9.51 18.05 0.59
N LEU A 351 8.47 18.66 -0.02
CA LEU A 351 7.32 19.21 0.71
C LEU A 351 6.56 18.10 1.44
N CYS A 352 6.21 17.01 0.77
CA CYS A 352 5.49 15.89 1.38
C CYS A 352 6.30 15.26 2.52
N THR A 353 7.59 15.05 2.34
CA THR A 353 8.50 14.56 3.38
C THR A 353 8.58 15.50 4.58
N PHE A 354 8.72 16.80 4.34
CA PHE A 354 8.78 17.80 5.38
C PHE A 354 7.49 17.85 6.20
N VAL A 355 6.34 17.73 5.54
CA VAL A 355 5.03 17.66 6.17
C VAL A 355 4.87 16.38 6.98
N ALA A 356 5.18 15.22 6.40
CA ALA A 356 5.09 13.93 7.08
C ALA A 356 5.96 13.86 8.35
N GLN A 357 7.07 14.63 8.39
CA GLN A 357 7.95 14.76 9.55
C GLN A 357 7.50 15.83 10.58
N GLY A 358 6.28 16.34 10.45
CA GLY A 358 5.73 17.34 11.36
C GLY A 358 6.31 18.76 11.20
N GLY A 359 6.89 19.05 10.03
CA GLY A 359 7.51 20.34 9.73
C GLY A 359 6.52 21.50 9.53
N ILE A 360 5.27 21.20 9.17
CA ILE A 360 4.18 22.17 9.10
C ILE A 360 3.04 21.68 9.99
N CYS A 361 2.94 22.24 11.18
CA CYS A 361 1.92 21.88 12.16
C CYS A 361 0.81 22.94 12.23
N ASP A 362 0.30 23.40 11.08
CA ASP A 362 -0.78 24.39 11.03
C ASP A 362 -2.18 23.78 11.04
N GLY A 363 -2.28 22.46 11.26
CA GLY A 363 -3.54 21.72 11.25
C GLY A 363 -4.00 21.26 9.87
N THR A 364 -3.40 21.75 8.79
CA THR A 364 -3.78 21.41 7.41
C THR A 364 -3.46 19.95 7.09
N TRP A 365 -2.46 19.36 7.75
CA TRP A 365 -1.86 18.09 7.42
C TRP A 365 -2.09 16.97 8.46
N TRP A 366 -2.52 17.31 9.68
CA TRP A 366 -2.65 16.39 10.81
C TRP A 366 -3.80 15.38 10.70
N PHE A 367 -4.73 15.60 9.78
CA PHE A 367 -5.88 14.72 9.58
C PHE A 367 -5.74 13.82 8.36
N SER A 368 -4.51 13.55 7.91
CA SER A 368 -4.28 12.50 6.94
C SER A 368 -4.38 11.15 7.65
N ASN A 369 -5.59 10.58 7.65
CA ASN A 369 -5.70 9.14 7.78
C ASN A 369 -5.15 8.50 6.48
N ASP A 370 -4.93 7.19 6.48
CA ASP A 370 -4.38 6.46 5.33
C ASP A 370 -5.07 6.80 3.98
N SER A 371 -6.34 7.18 4.02
CA SER A 371 -7.11 7.59 2.84
C SER A 371 -6.68 8.93 2.26
N ALA A 372 -6.19 9.86 3.07
CA ALA A 372 -5.73 11.16 2.59
C ALA A 372 -4.36 11.07 1.89
N GLN A 373 -3.56 10.05 2.16
CA GLN A 373 -2.31 9.81 1.44
C GLN A 373 -2.54 9.58 -0.06
N ASN A 374 -3.71 9.06 -0.44
CA ASN A 374 -4.06 8.89 -1.84
C ASN A 374 -4.37 10.21 -2.57
N LEU A 375 -4.53 11.32 -1.83
CA LEU A 375 -4.64 12.67 -2.40
C LEU A 375 -3.28 13.30 -2.70
N GLU A 376 -2.21 12.78 -2.11
CA GLU A 376 -0.88 13.32 -2.35
C GLU A 376 -0.52 13.21 -3.83
N PRO A 377 -0.06 14.30 -4.44
CA PRO A 377 0.52 14.24 -5.77
C PRO A 377 1.66 13.24 -5.76
N PHE A 378 1.57 12.21 -6.61
CA PHE A 378 2.57 11.14 -6.75
C PHE A 378 2.67 10.17 -5.57
N GLN A 379 1.78 10.24 -4.55
CA GLN A 379 1.95 9.43 -3.33
C GLN A 379 3.41 9.46 -2.83
N ALA A 380 3.96 10.67 -2.82
CA ALA A 380 5.39 10.91 -2.64
C ALA A 380 5.82 10.90 -1.17
N SER A 381 4.87 10.82 -0.23
CA SER A 381 5.23 10.70 1.19
C SER A 381 5.83 9.33 1.46
N VAL A 382 6.96 9.35 2.10
CA VAL A 382 7.48 8.17 2.78
C VAL A 382 6.59 7.99 4.00
N SER A 383 6.01 6.81 4.19
CA SER A 383 5.16 6.56 5.34
C SER A 383 5.93 6.91 6.61
N SER A 384 5.32 7.72 7.47
CA SER A 384 5.94 8.27 8.68
C SER A 384 6.26 7.22 9.76
N TRP A 385 5.96 5.95 9.52
CA TRP A 385 6.13 4.87 10.48
C TRP A 385 7.59 4.48 10.73
N ASP A 386 8.51 4.80 9.83
CA ASP A 386 9.94 4.51 10.00
C ASP A 386 10.66 5.42 11.03
N ASN A 387 9.94 6.38 11.64
CA ASN A 387 10.52 7.38 12.53
C ASN A 387 10.11 7.24 14.00
N TYR A 388 9.44 6.15 14.40
CA TYR A 388 9.07 5.87 15.80
C TYR A 388 9.95 4.80 16.45
N ASN A 389 11.25 4.74 16.10
CA ASN A 389 12.25 3.98 16.83
C ASN A 389 13.27 4.91 17.49
#